data_f9278385e769d090965a027cd3d604f0
#
_entry.id   f9278385e769d090965a027cd3d604f0
#
_cell.length_a   1.000
_cell.length_b   1.000
_cell.length_c   1.000
_cell.angle_alpha   90.00
_cell.angle_beta   90.00
_cell.angle_gamma   90.00
#
_symmetry.space_group_name_H-M   'P 1'
#
loop_
_entity.id
_entity.type
_entity.pdbx_description
1 polymer ?
#
loop_
_entity_poly.entity_id
_entity_poly.type
_entity_poly.pdbx_seq_one_letter_code
_entity_poly.pdbx_strand_id
1 'polypeptide(L)'
;MTATVLRILGVIATPVSQRIGIAALRISIAIVFLWIGALKFVPYEADSITPFVANSPVMYFFYEHPEDYQAHLTREGELKPADRAWETANDTYAFSSGLGTVELIIGFLVLAGLVSVRLGLAGAVLAFLTPFVTLSFLVTTPEAWVPALGDAQHGFPYISGAGRLVLKDTIILAGGWLLVVDGARAIRPSARRQT
;
A
#
# COMPACT_ATOMS: atom_id res chain seq x y z
N MET A 1 30.81 17.06 -19.34
CA MET A 1 29.85 17.60 -18.36
C MET A 1 30.21 19.05 -18.14
N THR A 2 29.28 19.98 -18.33
CA THR A 2 29.56 21.43 -18.21
C THR A 2 29.72 21.84 -16.74
N ALA A 3 30.53 22.89 -16.46
CA ALA A 3 30.76 23.43 -15.11
C ALA A 3 29.40 23.76 -14.39
N THR A 4 28.40 24.20 -15.14
CA THR A 4 27.05 24.48 -14.66
C THR A 4 26.37 23.23 -14.10
N VAL A 5 26.47 22.07 -14.79
CA VAL A 5 25.90 20.79 -14.33
C VAL A 5 26.57 20.33 -13.03
N LEU A 6 27.88 20.44 -12.93
CA LEU A 6 28.63 20.11 -11.70
C LEU A 6 28.24 20.99 -10.52
N ARG A 7 27.97 22.28 -10.76
CA ARG A 7 27.55 23.22 -9.73
C ARG A 7 26.12 22.89 -9.23
N ILE A 8 25.20 22.56 -10.14
CA ILE A 8 23.84 22.12 -9.78
C ILE A 8 23.88 20.82 -8.96
N LEU A 9 24.68 19.82 -9.40
CA LEU A 9 24.85 18.56 -8.69
C LEU A 9 25.43 18.78 -7.28
N GLY A 10 26.37 19.71 -7.11
CA GLY A 10 26.94 20.06 -5.81
C GLY A 10 25.92 20.67 -4.84
N VAL A 11 24.93 21.42 -5.35
CA VAL A 11 23.81 21.99 -4.54
C VAL A 11 22.81 20.89 -4.15
N ILE A 12 22.53 19.94 -5.05
CA ILE A 12 21.56 18.87 -4.81
C ILE A 12 22.15 17.77 -3.91
N ALA A 13 23.42 17.40 -4.09
CA ALA A 13 24.07 16.32 -3.36
C ALA A 13 24.55 16.76 -1.95
N THR A 14 23.65 17.35 -1.17
CA THR A 14 23.92 17.80 0.20
C THR A 14 23.22 16.92 1.23
N PRO A 15 23.74 16.82 2.47
CA PRO A 15 23.03 16.16 3.57
C PRO A 15 21.63 16.78 3.85
N VAL A 16 21.47 18.07 3.59
CA VAL A 16 20.18 18.77 3.75
C VAL A 16 19.18 18.27 2.70
N SER A 17 19.59 18.20 1.43
CA SER A 17 18.72 17.68 0.36
C SER A 17 18.30 16.22 0.62
N GLN A 18 19.23 15.40 1.13
CA GLN A 18 18.90 14.03 1.52
C GLN A 18 17.85 13.98 2.62
N ARG A 19 17.95 14.80 3.66
CA ARG A 19 16.96 14.88 4.76
C ARG A 19 15.60 15.32 4.24
N ILE A 20 15.56 16.33 3.35
CA ILE A 20 14.33 16.78 2.70
C ILE A 20 13.72 15.63 1.88
N GLY A 21 14.51 14.90 1.11
CA GLY A 21 14.06 13.74 0.32
C GLY A 21 13.44 12.63 1.20
N ILE A 22 14.08 12.30 2.31
CA ILE A 22 13.56 11.32 3.27
C ILE A 22 12.26 11.81 3.93
N ALA A 23 12.19 13.10 4.30
CA ALA A 23 10.97 13.67 4.87
C ALA A 23 9.82 13.65 3.84
N ALA A 24 10.09 14.04 2.60
CA ALA A 24 9.11 14.00 1.51
C ALA A 24 8.62 12.57 1.23
N LEU A 25 9.53 11.58 1.16
CA LEU A 25 9.18 10.17 1.01
C LEU A 25 8.28 9.68 2.15
N ARG A 26 8.61 10.05 3.40
CA ARG A 26 7.83 9.72 4.59
C ARG A 26 6.42 10.29 4.51
N ILE A 27 6.28 11.57 4.16
CA ILE A 27 4.99 12.23 3.99
C ILE A 27 4.19 11.56 2.87
N SER A 28 4.81 11.27 1.73
CA SER A 28 4.13 10.63 0.59
C SER A 28 3.59 9.25 0.95
N ILE A 29 4.38 8.40 1.62
CA ILE A 29 3.91 7.08 2.09
C ILE A 29 2.79 7.25 3.13
N ALA A 30 2.93 8.18 4.08
CA ALA A 30 1.90 8.44 5.07
C ALA A 30 0.58 8.88 4.42
N ILE A 31 0.62 9.77 3.41
CA ILE A 31 -0.58 10.22 2.67
C ILE A 31 -1.29 9.01 2.05
N VAL A 32 -0.56 8.09 1.40
CA VAL A 32 -1.17 6.89 0.80
C VAL A 32 -1.89 6.06 1.85
N PHE A 33 -1.22 5.70 2.95
CA PHE A 33 -1.81 4.90 4.01
C PHE A 33 -3.00 5.59 4.71
N LEU A 34 -2.90 6.89 4.97
CA LEU A 34 -3.97 7.63 5.62
C LEU A 34 -5.18 7.83 4.71
N TRP A 35 -4.96 8.12 3.42
CA TRP A 35 -6.06 8.35 2.49
C TRP A 35 -6.75 7.04 2.13
N ILE A 36 -6.00 6.04 1.68
CA ILE A 36 -6.58 4.74 1.29
C ILE A 36 -7.18 4.04 2.52
N GLY A 37 -6.50 4.08 3.67
CA GLY A 37 -7.04 3.54 4.93
C GLY A 37 -8.35 4.19 5.35
N ALA A 38 -8.50 5.52 5.19
CA ALA A 38 -9.76 6.19 5.47
C ALA A 38 -10.88 5.77 4.50
N LEU A 39 -10.56 5.51 3.23
CA LEU A 39 -11.53 5.06 2.24
C LEU A 39 -12.07 3.65 2.53
N LYS A 40 -11.32 2.80 3.26
CA LYS A 40 -11.76 1.44 3.64
C LYS A 40 -13.04 1.42 4.51
N PHE A 41 -13.42 2.55 5.09
CA PHE A 41 -14.68 2.72 5.81
C PHE A 41 -15.85 3.06 4.90
N VAL A 42 -15.62 3.21 3.59
CA VAL A 42 -16.65 3.57 2.60
C VAL A 42 -17.01 2.34 1.78
N PRO A 43 -18.29 1.99 1.61
CA PRO A 43 -18.71 0.75 0.98
C PRO A 43 -18.12 0.49 -0.41
N TYR A 44 -18.03 1.50 -1.29
CA TYR A 44 -17.50 1.29 -2.65
C TYR A 44 -16.05 0.81 -2.67
N GLU A 45 -15.28 1.27 -1.70
CA GLU A 45 -13.88 0.84 -1.57
C GLU A 45 -13.79 -0.56 -0.96
N ALA A 46 -14.66 -0.86 0.03
CA ALA A 46 -14.77 -2.19 0.61
C ALA A 46 -15.18 -3.23 -0.45
N ASP A 47 -16.20 -2.91 -1.27
CA ASP A 47 -16.63 -3.76 -2.40
C ASP A 47 -15.47 -4.02 -3.38
N SER A 48 -14.63 -3.02 -3.63
CA SER A 48 -13.51 -3.10 -4.59
C SER A 48 -12.40 -4.05 -4.18
N ILE A 49 -12.22 -4.28 -2.87
CA ILE A 49 -11.17 -5.20 -2.36
C ILE A 49 -11.66 -6.64 -2.23
N THR A 50 -12.95 -6.91 -2.37
CA THR A 50 -13.54 -8.25 -2.21
C THR A 50 -12.81 -9.32 -3.03
N PRO A 51 -12.48 -9.14 -4.32
CA PRO A 51 -11.74 -10.13 -5.10
C PRO A 51 -10.34 -10.45 -4.54
N PHE A 52 -9.66 -9.42 -4.03
CA PHE A 52 -8.32 -9.56 -3.51
C PHE A 52 -8.30 -10.33 -2.19
N VAL A 53 -9.24 -10.04 -1.31
CA VAL A 53 -9.37 -10.72 -0.01
C VAL A 53 -9.84 -12.16 -0.20
N ALA A 54 -10.87 -12.40 -1.03
CA ALA A 54 -11.41 -13.72 -1.31
C ALA A 54 -10.37 -14.69 -1.92
N ASN A 55 -9.44 -14.19 -2.74
CA ASN A 55 -8.40 -14.98 -3.37
C ASN A 55 -7.08 -15.01 -2.58
N SER A 56 -6.99 -14.30 -1.45
CA SER A 56 -5.76 -14.23 -0.66
C SER A 56 -5.63 -15.42 0.30
N PRO A 57 -4.55 -16.20 0.24
CA PRO A 57 -4.33 -17.32 1.16
C PRO A 57 -4.15 -16.90 2.63
N VAL A 58 -3.91 -15.60 2.87
CA VAL A 58 -3.70 -15.04 4.22
C VAL A 58 -4.87 -14.17 4.69
N MET A 59 -5.94 -14.01 3.89
CA MET A 59 -7.06 -13.14 4.23
C MET A 59 -8.44 -13.77 3.95
N TYR A 60 -8.57 -14.76 3.05
CA TYR A 60 -9.88 -15.31 2.65
C TYR A 60 -10.73 -15.77 3.82
N PHE A 61 -10.11 -16.23 4.90
CA PHE A 61 -10.79 -16.73 6.10
C PHE A 61 -11.46 -15.63 6.97
N PHE A 62 -11.31 -14.36 6.60
CA PHE A 62 -12.08 -13.26 7.20
C PHE A 62 -13.46 -13.09 6.58
N TYR A 63 -13.72 -13.76 5.44
CA TYR A 63 -15.00 -13.76 4.77
C TYR A 63 -15.77 -15.03 5.05
N GLU A 64 -17.09 -14.93 5.20
CA GLU A 64 -17.97 -16.08 5.44
C GLU A 64 -18.17 -16.92 4.17
N HIS A 65 -18.22 -16.27 2.98
CA HIS A 65 -18.49 -16.88 1.68
C HIS A 65 -17.51 -16.39 0.60
N PRO A 66 -16.19 -16.58 0.78
CA PRO A 66 -15.20 -16.07 -0.16
C PRO A 66 -15.32 -16.72 -1.56
N GLU A 67 -15.88 -17.92 -1.68
CA GLU A 67 -16.05 -18.66 -2.95
C GLU A 67 -17.11 -18.05 -3.87
N ASP A 68 -18.09 -17.33 -3.32
CA ASP A 68 -19.24 -16.79 -4.06
C ASP A 68 -19.01 -15.36 -4.59
N TYR A 69 -17.89 -14.73 -4.28
CA TYR A 69 -17.63 -13.31 -4.55
C TYR A 69 -17.87 -12.91 -6.02
N GLN A 70 -17.60 -13.81 -6.97
CA GLN A 70 -17.73 -13.50 -8.40
C GLN A 70 -19.17 -13.17 -8.84
N ALA A 71 -20.16 -13.72 -8.15
CA ALA A 71 -21.57 -13.44 -8.42
C ALA A 71 -22.00 -12.05 -7.89
N HIS A 72 -21.20 -11.45 -7.01
CA HIS A 72 -21.52 -10.21 -6.29
C HIS A 72 -20.58 -9.04 -6.63
N LEU A 73 -19.80 -9.17 -7.70
CA LEU A 73 -18.91 -8.11 -8.15
C LEU A 73 -19.70 -6.87 -8.58
N THR A 74 -19.34 -5.72 -8.02
CA THR A 74 -19.87 -4.41 -8.37
C THR A 74 -18.82 -3.55 -9.05
N ARG A 75 -19.24 -2.63 -9.91
CA ARG A 75 -18.34 -1.62 -10.46
C ARG A 75 -18.17 -0.48 -9.48
N GLU A 76 -17.03 0.17 -9.52
CA GLU A 76 -16.80 1.36 -8.70
C GLU A 76 -17.89 2.41 -8.93
N GLY A 77 -18.54 2.84 -7.83
CA GLY A 77 -19.66 3.77 -7.87
C GLY A 77 -21.03 3.15 -8.22
N GLU A 78 -21.11 1.87 -8.53
CA GLU A 78 -22.38 1.18 -8.76
C GLU A 78 -23.07 0.83 -7.44
N LEU A 79 -24.39 1.04 -7.38
CA LEU A 79 -25.21 0.62 -6.25
C LEU A 79 -26.12 -0.55 -6.64
N LYS A 80 -25.81 -1.73 -6.11
CA LYS A 80 -26.65 -2.93 -6.20
C LYS A 80 -27.07 -3.35 -4.79
N PRO A 81 -28.30 -3.08 -4.36
CA PRO A 81 -28.73 -3.36 -2.98
C PRO A 81 -28.60 -4.83 -2.57
N ALA A 82 -28.81 -5.78 -3.50
CA ALA A 82 -28.67 -7.20 -3.25
C ALA A 82 -27.19 -7.57 -2.98
N ASP A 83 -26.26 -7.05 -3.78
CA ASP A 83 -24.84 -7.32 -3.59
C ASP A 83 -24.34 -6.68 -2.29
N ARG A 84 -24.81 -5.48 -1.93
CA ARG A 84 -24.50 -4.88 -0.63
C ARG A 84 -25.02 -5.67 0.57
N ALA A 85 -26.18 -6.30 0.44
CA ALA A 85 -26.69 -7.17 1.48
C ALA A 85 -25.81 -8.42 1.63
N TRP A 86 -25.34 -8.97 0.50
CA TRP A 86 -24.39 -10.08 0.50
C TRP A 86 -23.04 -9.68 1.10
N GLU A 87 -22.45 -8.54 0.69
CA GLU A 87 -21.19 -8.03 1.25
C GLU A 87 -21.27 -7.83 2.77
N THR A 88 -22.43 -7.41 3.26
CA THR A 88 -22.67 -7.30 4.72
C THR A 88 -22.68 -8.67 5.39
N ALA A 89 -23.36 -9.67 4.79
CA ALA A 89 -23.42 -11.03 5.31
C ALA A 89 -22.07 -11.76 5.22
N ASN A 90 -21.25 -11.38 4.24
CA ASN A 90 -19.90 -11.91 4.01
C ASN A 90 -18.82 -11.27 4.90
N ASP A 91 -19.17 -10.40 5.86
CA ASP A 91 -18.27 -9.65 6.73
C ASP A 91 -17.29 -8.71 6.01
N THR A 92 -17.53 -8.41 4.73
CA THR A 92 -16.66 -7.55 3.90
C THR A 92 -16.43 -6.18 4.51
N TYR A 93 -17.50 -5.52 4.99
CA TYR A 93 -17.39 -4.17 5.57
C TYR A 93 -16.72 -4.17 6.95
N ALA A 94 -16.92 -5.23 7.74
CA ALA A 94 -16.24 -5.38 9.02
C ALA A 94 -14.73 -5.57 8.81
N PHE A 95 -14.35 -6.47 7.89
CA PHE A 95 -12.96 -6.69 7.52
C PHE A 95 -12.31 -5.42 6.94
N SER A 96 -12.98 -4.77 5.97
CA SER A 96 -12.47 -3.54 5.35
C SER A 96 -12.22 -2.44 6.38
N SER A 97 -13.13 -2.23 7.33
CA SER A 97 -12.96 -1.26 8.43
C SER A 97 -11.78 -1.62 9.34
N GLY A 98 -11.58 -2.91 9.64
CA GLY A 98 -10.42 -3.41 10.37
C GLY A 98 -9.11 -3.13 9.63
N LEU A 99 -9.07 -3.46 8.33
CA LEU A 99 -7.93 -3.18 7.46
C LEU A 99 -7.62 -1.68 7.40
N GLY A 100 -8.64 -0.84 7.19
CA GLY A 100 -8.52 0.61 7.19
C GLY A 100 -7.95 1.16 8.49
N THR A 101 -8.36 0.59 9.64
CA THR A 101 -7.80 0.96 10.94
C THR A 101 -6.31 0.65 11.00
N VAL A 102 -5.88 -0.52 10.53
CA VAL A 102 -4.46 -0.89 10.47
C VAL A 102 -3.69 0.06 9.56
N GLU A 103 -4.21 0.36 8.38
CA GLU A 103 -3.59 1.29 7.43
C GLU A 103 -3.44 2.69 8.02
N LEU A 104 -4.47 3.21 8.70
CA LEU A 104 -4.40 4.50 9.40
C LEU A 104 -3.32 4.51 10.48
N ILE A 105 -3.22 3.45 11.28
CA ILE A 105 -2.17 3.32 12.30
C ILE A 105 -0.79 3.34 11.64
N ILE A 106 -0.58 2.60 10.56
CA ILE A 106 0.68 2.61 9.80
C ILE A 106 1.00 4.02 9.31
N GLY A 107 0.04 4.69 8.68
CA GLY A 107 0.20 6.05 8.17
C GLY A 107 0.60 7.05 9.26
N PHE A 108 -0.08 7.02 10.41
CA PHE A 108 0.25 7.88 11.55
C PHE A 108 1.63 7.56 12.13
N LEU A 109 2.01 6.29 12.26
CA LEU A 109 3.34 5.90 12.73
C LEU A 109 4.43 6.35 11.77
N VAL A 110 4.22 6.19 10.46
CA VAL A 110 5.15 6.68 9.43
C VAL A 110 5.32 8.19 9.57
N LEU A 111 4.22 8.95 9.69
CA LEU A 111 4.24 10.41 9.84
C LEU A 111 4.91 10.85 11.15
N ALA A 112 4.64 10.12 12.25
CA ALA A 112 5.25 10.37 13.56
C ALA A 112 6.79 10.27 13.52
N GLY A 113 7.35 9.65 12.50
CA GLY A 113 8.80 9.61 12.26
C GLY A 113 9.44 10.99 12.00
N LEU A 114 8.65 12.04 11.77
CA LEU A 114 9.14 13.41 11.71
C LEU A 114 9.53 13.96 13.09
N VAL A 115 8.95 13.39 14.17
CA VAL A 115 9.17 13.85 15.56
C VAL A 115 9.76 12.77 16.46
N SER A 116 9.58 11.49 16.13
CA SER A 116 10.05 10.35 16.93
C SER A 116 10.62 9.24 16.02
N VAL A 117 11.94 9.04 16.11
CA VAL A 117 12.63 8.01 15.33
C VAL A 117 12.08 6.61 15.61
N ARG A 118 11.74 6.30 16.87
CA ARG A 118 11.25 4.95 17.25
C ARG A 118 9.87 4.66 16.65
N LEU A 119 8.93 5.60 16.75
CA LEU A 119 7.61 5.47 16.13
C LEU A 119 7.72 5.42 14.61
N GLY A 120 8.55 6.29 14.02
CA GLY A 120 8.80 6.29 12.59
C GLY A 120 9.44 5.01 12.06
N LEU A 121 10.31 4.36 12.83
CA LEU A 121 10.89 3.07 12.46
C LEU A 121 9.82 1.96 12.50
N ALA A 122 8.98 1.93 13.55
CA ALA A 122 7.88 0.97 13.63
C ALA A 122 6.93 1.12 12.42
N GLY A 123 6.50 2.36 12.10
CA GLY A 123 5.68 2.63 10.93
C GLY A 123 6.36 2.26 9.61
N ALA A 124 7.67 2.54 9.47
CA ALA A 124 8.44 2.19 8.28
C ALA A 124 8.53 0.67 8.07
N VAL A 125 8.73 -0.11 9.14
CA VAL A 125 8.74 -1.58 9.08
C VAL A 125 7.38 -2.11 8.62
N LEU A 126 6.29 -1.63 9.19
CA LEU A 126 4.94 -2.03 8.81
C LEU A 126 4.64 -1.64 7.35
N ALA A 127 4.96 -0.41 6.95
CA ALA A 127 4.80 0.05 5.57
C ALA A 127 5.66 -0.75 4.58
N PHE A 128 6.84 -1.21 4.97
CA PHE A 128 7.68 -2.08 4.16
C PHE A 128 7.10 -3.50 4.03
N LEU A 129 6.44 -4.01 5.07
CA LEU A 129 5.88 -5.37 5.07
C LEU A 129 4.55 -5.45 4.31
N THR A 130 3.72 -4.41 4.32
CA THR A 130 2.41 -4.38 3.65
C THR A 130 2.48 -4.78 2.16
N PRO A 131 3.41 -4.28 1.34
CA PRO A 131 3.50 -4.63 -0.08
C PRO A 131 3.76 -6.11 -0.36
N PHE A 132 4.32 -6.89 0.56
CA PHE A 132 4.46 -8.33 0.34
C PHE A 132 3.09 -9.01 0.25
N VAL A 133 2.12 -8.53 1.03
CA VAL A 133 0.75 -9.03 0.97
C VAL A 133 0.04 -8.50 -0.28
N THR A 134 0.07 -7.18 -0.51
CA THR A 134 -0.66 -6.60 -1.64
C THR A 134 -0.10 -7.04 -3.00
N LEU A 135 1.22 -7.14 -3.16
CA LEU A 135 1.83 -7.64 -4.40
C LEU A 135 1.53 -9.12 -4.66
N SER A 136 1.24 -9.92 -3.61
CA SER A 136 0.81 -11.30 -3.80
C SER A 136 -0.50 -11.42 -4.58
N PHE A 137 -1.35 -10.38 -4.55
CA PHE A 137 -2.60 -10.32 -5.30
C PHE A 137 -2.40 -10.39 -6.81
N LEU A 138 -1.24 -9.97 -7.34
CA LEU A 138 -0.91 -10.16 -8.76
C LEU A 138 -0.80 -11.63 -9.15
N VAL A 139 -0.58 -12.51 -8.19
CA VAL A 139 -0.47 -13.97 -8.41
C VAL A 139 -1.77 -14.68 -8.04
N THR A 140 -2.44 -14.23 -6.99
CA THR A 140 -3.58 -14.94 -6.40
C THR A 140 -4.93 -14.50 -6.97
N THR A 141 -5.05 -13.27 -7.52
CA THR A 141 -6.33 -12.66 -7.88
C THR A 141 -6.48 -12.56 -9.39
N PRO A 142 -7.42 -13.28 -10.02
CA PRO A 142 -7.66 -13.20 -11.48
C PRO A 142 -7.97 -11.79 -11.97
N GLU A 143 -8.70 -10.99 -11.20
CA GLU A 143 -9.11 -9.62 -11.52
C GLU A 143 -7.94 -8.62 -11.59
N ALA A 144 -6.74 -9.02 -11.14
CA ALA A 144 -5.50 -8.25 -11.37
C ALA A 144 -5.13 -8.19 -12.86
N TRP A 145 -5.68 -9.07 -13.69
CA TRP A 145 -5.39 -9.19 -15.11
C TRP A 145 -6.61 -8.82 -15.96
N VAL A 146 -6.37 -8.44 -17.23
CA VAL A 146 -7.44 -8.13 -18.18
C VAL A 146 -8.28 -9.39 -18.40
N PRO A 147 -9.62 -9.34 -18.21
CA PRO A 147 -10.49 -10.50 -18.37
C PRO A 147 -10.64 -10.91 -19.85
N ALA A 148 -10.96 -12.19 -20.10
CA ALA A 148 -11.21 -12.75 -21.42
C ALA A 148 -12.62 -12.41 -21.91
N LEU A 149 -12.84 -11.17 -22.36
CA LEU A 149 -14.13 -10.66 -22.85
C LEU A 149 -14.20 -10.53 -24.39
N GLY A 150 -13.44 -11.35 -25.13
CA GLY A 150 -13.47 -11.41 -26.60
C GLY A 150 -12.26 -10.76 -27.29
N ASP A 151 -11.41 -10.02 -26.57
CA ASP A 151 -10.13 -9.55 -27.08
C ASP A 151 -9.06 -10.66 -26.92
N ALA A 152 -8.12 -10.73 -27.88
CA ALA A 152 -6.96 -11.60 -27.79
C ALA A 152 -5.96 -11.15 -26.69
N GLN A 153 -5.98 -9.89 -26.30
CA GLN A 153 -5.09 -9.30 -25.30
C GLN A 153 -5.72 -9.37 -23.91
N HIS A 154 -5.70 -10.55 -23.31
CA HIS A 154 -6.21 -10.79 -21.96
C HIS A 154 -5.25 -11.67 -21.14
N GLY A 155 -5.45 -11.75 -19.81
CA GLY A 155 -4.56 -12.49 -18.92
C GLY A 155 -3.15 -11.89 -18.84
N PHE A 156 -2.20 -12.66 -18.27
CA PHE A 156 -0.80 -12.23 -18.22
C PHE A 156 -0.21 -12.07 -19.65
N PRO A 157 0.53 -11.01 -19.95
CA PRO A 157 1.00 -9.91 -19.09
C PRO A 157 0.09 -8.65 -19.08
N TYR A 158 -1.13 -8.74 -19.56
CA TYR A 158 -2.04 -7.58 -19.68
C TYR A 158 -2.71 -7.28 -18.35
N ILE A 159 -2.17 -6.27 -17.65
CA ILE A 159 -2.59 -5.90 -16.31
C ILE A 159 -3.86 -5.03 -16.31
N SER A 160 -4.83 -5.35 -15.48
CA SER A 160 -6.09 -4.62 -15.32
C SER A 160 -5.91 -3.27 -14.60
N GLY A 161 -6.99 -2.49 -14.50
CA GLY A 161 -7.01 -1.27 -13.69
C GLY A 161 -6.66 -1.54 -12.22
N ALA A 162 -7.28 -2.55 -11.62
CA ALA A 162 -7.04 -3.00 -10.26
C ALA A 162 -5.60 -3.52 -10.06
N GLY A 163 -5.12 -4.36 -10.99
CA GLY A 163 -3.74 -4.84 -10.95
C GLY A 163 -2.69 -3.73 -11.04
N ARG A 164 -2.97 -2.66 -11.83
CA ARG A 164 -2.07 -1.48 -11.90
C ARG A 164 -1.97 -0.74 -10.57
N LEU A 165 -3.05 -0.70 -9.79
CA LEU A 165 -3.01 -0.12 -8.44
C LEU A 165 -2.10 -0.94 -7.53
N VAL A 166 -2.24 -2.26 -7.55
CA VAL A 166 -1.39 -3.18 -6.78
C VAL A 166 0.08 -3.08 -7.21
N LEU A 167 0.37 -3.03 -8.52
CA LEU A 167 1.75 -2.94 -9.01
C LEU A 167 2.50 -1.70 -8.48
N LYS A 168 1.80 -0.59 -8.22
CA LYS A 168 2.40 0.63 -7.65
C LYS A 168 2.97 0.41 -6.25
N ASP A 169 2.57 -0.63 -5.53
CA ASP A 169 3.07 -0.95 -4.20
C ASP A 169 4.56 -1.35 -4.21
N THR A 170 5.13 -1.67 -5.39
CA THR A 170 6.58 -1.80 -5.56
C THR A 170 7.33 -0.53 -5.14
N ILE A 171 6.72 0.65 -5.33
CA ILE A 171 7.30 1.95 -4.92
C ILE A 171 7.23 2.10 -3.40
N ILE A 172 6.12 1.67 -2.78
CA ILE A 172 5.98 1.66 -1.31
C ILE A 172 6.98 0.69 -0.67
N LEU A 173 7.17 -0.49 -1.29
CA LEU A 173 8.17 -1.46 -0.85
C LEU A 173 9.57 -0.85 -0.79
N ALA A 174 10.02 -0.25 -1.89
CA ALA A 174 11.33 0.38 -1.96
C ALA A 174 11.47 1.58 -1.02
N GLY A 175 10.43 2.44 -0.98
CA GLY A 175 10.39 3.60 -0.09
C GLY A 175 10.35 3.22 1.38
N GLY A 176 9.55 2.22 1.75
CA GLY A 176 9.48 1.67 3.10
C GLY A 176 10.83 1.14 3.56
N TRP A 177 11.54 0.40 2.69
CA TRP A 177 12.90 -0.06 2.97
C TRP A 177 13.87 1.10 3.25
N LEU A 178 13.82 2.16 2.44
CA LEU A 178 14.66 3.35 2.68
C LEU A 178 14.36 4.01 4.03
N LEU A 179 13.09 4.11 4.41
CA LEU A 179 12.70 4.64 5.72
C LEU A 179 13.13 3.74 6.89
N VAL A 180 13.12 2.42 6.71
CA VAL A 180 13.66 1.46 7.71
C VAL A 180 15.14 1.69 7.90
N VAL A 181 15.91 1.79 6.80
CA VAL A 181 17.35 2.04 6.85
C VAL A 181 17.68 3.38 7.52
N ASP A 182 16.93 4.44 7.20
CA ASP A 182 17.08 5.77 7.80
C ASP A 182 16.83 5.72 9.32
N GLY A 183 15.72 5.14 9.74
CA GLY A 183 15.37 4.97 11.16
C GLY A 183 16.38 4.12 11.93
N ALA A 184 16.82 3.00 11.34
CA ALA A 184 17.80 2.12 11.95
C ALA A 184 19.18 2.82 12.14
N ARG A 185 19.59 3.64 11.18
CA ARG A 185 20.84 4.46 11.30
C ARG A 185 20.72 5.50 12.40
N ALA A 186 19.56 6.12 12.56
CA ALA A 186 19.32 7.14 13.58
C ALA A 186 19.31 6.59 15.01
N ILE A 187 18.95 5.31 15.20
CA ILE A 187 18.94 4.64 16.51
C ILE A 187 20.32 4.09 16.90
N ARG A 188 21.17 3.74 15.92
CA ARG A 188 22.50 3.20 16.24
C ARG A 188 23.34 4.25 16.97
N PRO A 189 23.89 3.93 18.16
CA PRO A 189 24.87 4.79 18.82
C PRO A 189 26.05 4.99 17.86
N SER A 190 26.51 6.23 17.70
CA SER A 190 27.74 6.51 16.95
C SER A 190 28.91 5.82 17.66
N ALA A 191 29.33 4.67 17.16
CA ALA A 191 30.49 3.91 17.64
C ALA A 191 31.85 4.67 17.44
N ARG A 192 31.80 5.98 17.17
CA ARG A 192 32.95 6.85 16.88
C ARG A 192 33.14 7.99 17.88
N ARG A 193 33.03 7.72 19.19
CA ARG A 193 33.56 8.65 20.21
C ARG A 193 34.43 7.94 21.26
N GLN A 194 35.16 6.94 20.85
CA GLN A 194 36.21 6.33 21.71
C GLN A 194 37.41 5.98 20.86
N THR A 195 38.11 6.98 20.34
CA THR A 195 39.53 6.94 19.97
C THR A 195 40.12 8.34 20.14
#